data_fbd141f1e4e9b6ef053da53f277424bd
#
_entry.id   fbd141f1e4e9b6ef053da53f277424bd
#
_cell.length_a   1.000
_cell.length_b   1.000
_cell.length_c   1.000
_cell.angle_alpha   90.00
_cell.angle_beta   90.00
_cell.angle_gamma   90.00
#
_symmetry.space_group_name_H-M   'P 1'
#
loop_
_entity.id
_entity.type
_entity.pdbx_description
1 polymer ?
#
loop_
_entity_poly.entity_id
_entity_poly.type
_entity_poly.pdbx_seq_one_letter_code
_entity_poly.pdbx_strand_id
1 'polypeptide(L)'
;MPRIKKARVSIRIDMTPMVDVAFLLLTFFMLTTQFRPPEEIQVILPDSHSQSKLPETNVMTITIGEKGRIFLGFDSQFLMDQLFGEAAQGKRSMEVRLETLPDLITQARINNPKLETVIKSDAESEYGVVSDVMQVLQENAISKFAMVTNLEMPKK
;
A
#
# COMPACT_ATOMS: atom_id res chain seq x y z
N MET A 1 -15.99 76.83 -24.94
CA MET A 1 -15.39 76.02 -23.85
C MET A 1 -14.82 74.74 -24.42
N PRO A 2 -13.53 74.51 -24.31
CA PRO A 2 -12.92 73.30 -24.87
C PRO A 2 -13.32 72.06 -24.02
N ARG A 3 -13.95 71.07 -24.64
CA ARG A 3 -14.25 69.78 -24.02
C ARG A 3 -12.94 68.98 -23.89
N ILE A 4 -12.50 68.78 -22.66
CA ILE A 4 -11.40 67.88 -22.34
C ILE A 4 -11.84 66.44 -22.61
N LYS A 5 -11.32 65.83 -23.66
CA LYS A 5 -11.51 64.41 -23.91
C LYS A 5 -10.67 63.64 -22.88
N LYS A 6 -11.33 62.99 -21.92
CA LYS A 6 -10.68 62.02 -21.02
C LYS A 6 -10.10 60.87 -21.85
N ALA A 7 -8.79 60.68 -21.80
CA ALA A 7 -8.14 59.53 -22.41
C ALA A 7 -8.68 58.25 -21.73
N ARG A 8 -9.20 57.33 -22.51
CA ARG A 8 -9.54 56.01 -22.02
C ARG A 8 -8.26 55.24 -21.78
N VAL A 9 -7.91 55.03 -20.54
CA VAL A 9 -6.79 54.16 -20.20
C VAL A 9 -7.27 52.72 -20.42
N SER A 10 -6.66 52.05 -21.36
CA SER A 10 -6.87 50.63 -21.59
C SER A 10 -6.27 49.87 -20.39
N ILE A 11 -7.12 49.28 -19.57
CA ILE A 11 -6.68 48.42 -18.50
C ILE A 11 -6.27 47.09 -19.13
N ARG A 12 -4.98 46.88 -19.25
CA ARG A 12 -4.44 45.54 -19.60
C ARG A 12 -4.46 44.71 -18.34
N ILE A 13 -5.31 43.70 -18.33
CA ILE A 13 -5.32 42.67 -17.28
C ILE A 13 -4.13 41.77 -17.54
N ASP A 14 -3.14 41.81 -16.65
CA ASP A 14 -2.01 40.90 -16.70
C ASP A 14 -2.46 39.54 -16.12
N MET A 15 -2.44 38.51 -16.96
CA MET A 15 -2.87 37.16 -16.59
C MET A 15 -1.73 36.35 -15.94
N THR A 16 -0.52 36.89 -15.87
CA THR A 16 0.66 36.23 -15.32
C THR A 16 0.45 35.74 -13.89
N PRO A 17 -0.11 36.53 -12.95
CA PRO A 17 -0.37 36.05 -11.59
C PRO A 17 -1.37 34.91 -11.53
N MET A 18 -2.36 34.88 -12.43
CA MET A 18 -3.36 33.79 -12.46
C MET A 18 -2.73 32.47 -12.95
N VAL A 19 -1.84 32.53 -13.95
CA VAL A 19 -1.12 31.36 -14.42
C VAL A 19 -0.18 30.83 -13.34
N ASP A 20 0.48 31.70 -12.59
CA ASP A 20 1.38 31.31 -11.48
C ASP A 20 0.61 30.57 -10.39
N VAL A 21 -0.55 31.10 -9.94
CA VAL A 21 -1.40 30.41 -8.96
C VAL A 21 -1.87 29.05 -9.48
N ALA A 22 -2.29 28.95 -10.74
CA ALA A 22 -2.70 27.69 -11.33
C ALA A 22 -1.54 26.68 -11.37
N PHE A 23 -0.34 27.15 -11.69
CA PHE A 23 0.85 26.31 -11.73
C PHE A 23 1.28 25.85 -10.33
N LEU A 24 1.22 26.72 -9.33
CA LEU A 24 1.49 26.37 -7.92
C LEU A 24 0.49 25.34 -7.40
N LEU A 25 -0.79 25.48 -7.72
CA LEU A 25 -1.81 24.49 -7.37
C LEU A 25 -1.55 23.15 -8.05
N LEU A 26 -1.18 23.16 -9.32
CA LEU A 26 -0.86 21.93 -10.06
C LEU A 26 0.33 21.21 -9.42
N THR A 27 1.42 21.94 -9.15
CA THR A 27 2.62 21.36 -8.50
C THR A 27 2.32 20.89 -7.09
N PHE A 28 1.51 21.61 -6.32
CA PHE A 28 1.06 21.20 -5.00
C PHE A 28 0.28 19.89 -5.07
N PHE A 29 -0.70 19.76 -5.97
CA PHE A 29 -1.44 18.52 -6.13
C PHE A 29 -0.55 17.37 -6.61
N MET A 30 0.41 17.61 -7.49
CA MET A 30 1.35 16.58 -7.90
C MET A 30 2.25 16.10 -6.75
N LEU A 31 2.69 17.01 -5.88
CA LEU A 31 3.52 16.66 -4.72
C LEU A 31 2.71 15.98 -3.61
N THR A 32 1.43 16.37 -3.45
CA THR A 32 0.55 15.76 -2.43
C THR A 32 -0.11 14.48 -2.89
N THR A 33 -0.21 14.26 -4.20
CA THR A 33 -0.66 12.99 -4.74
C THR A 33 0.44 11.96 -4.52
N GLN A 34 0.38 11.27 -3.40
CA GLN A 34 1.22 10.11 -3.18
C GLN A 34 0.85 9.07 -4.24
N PHE A 35 1.77 8.84 -5.17
CA PHE A 35 1.68 7.68 -6.04
C PHE A 35 1.79 6.44 -5.14
N ARG A 36 0.65 5.95 -4.70
CA ARG A 36 0.61 4.61 -4.11
C ARG A 36 0.84 3.64 -5.25
N PRO A 37 1.96 2.90 -5.26
CA PRO A 37 2.13 1.87 -6.25
C PRO A 37 0.92 0.92 -6.14
N PRO A 38 0.32 0.53 -7.27
CA PRO A 38 -0.78 -0.43 -7.24
C PRO A 38 -0.30 -1.71 -6.56
N GLU A 39 -1.14 -2.33 -5.76
CA GLU A 39 -0.89 -3.70 -5.31
C GLU A 39 -0.76 -4.57 -6.55
N GLU A 40 0.31 -5.34 -6.64
CA GLU A 40 0.59 -6.19 -7.82
C GLU A 40 -0.48 -7.25 -8.04
N ILE A 41 -1.29 -7.49 -7.01
CA ILE A 41 -2.37 -8.45 -7.05
C ILE A 41 -3.63 -7.86 -6.45
N GLN A 42 -4.72 -7.98 -7.20
CA GLN A 42 -6.05 -7.81 -6.66
C GLN A 42 -6.48 -9.14 -6.04
N VAL A 43 -6.62 -9.17 -4.73
CA VAL A 43 -7.08 -10.34 -3.99
C VAL A 43 -8.55 -10.13 -3.65
N ILE A 44 -9.39 -11.08 -4.04
CA ILE A 44 -10.78 -11.14 -3.59
C ILE A 44 -10.76 -11.78 -2.19
N LEU A 45 -10.95 -10.95 -1.17
CA LEU A 45 -10.93 -11.42 0.22
C LEU A 45 -12.21 -12.20 0.54
N PRO A 46 -12.11 -13.31 1.26
CA PRO A 46 -13.30 -14.02 1.74
C PRO A 46 -14.08 -13.18 2.75
N ASP A 47 -15.40 -13.32 2.73
CA ASP A 47 -16.28 -12.59 3.65
C ASP A 47 -16.17 -13.12 5.08
N SER A 48 -16.07 -12.22 6.05
CA SER A 48 -16.11 -12.57 7.48
C SER A 48 -16.75 -11.48 8.33
N HIS A 49 -17.21 -11.85 9.50
CA HIS A 49 -17.91 -10.97 10.43
C HIS A 49 -17.00 -10.37 11.53
N SER A 50 -15.69 -10.54 11.46
CA SER A 50 -14.83 -10.03 12.53
C SER A 50 -14.40 -8.57 12.28
N GLN A 51 -14.66 -7.70 13.27
CA GLN A 51 -14.36 -6.26 13.26
C GLN A 51 -13.04 -5.95 13.99
N SER A 52 -12.00 -6.70 13.77
CA SER A 52 -10.69 -6.37 14.36
C SER A 52 -10.02 -5.24 13.57
N LYS A 53 -9.62 -4.17 14.27
CA LYS A 53 -8.80 -3.13 13.64
C LYS A 53 -7.45 -3.72 13.24
N LEU A 54 -7.10 -3.55 11.98
CA LEU A 54 -5.77 -3.92 11.48
C LEU A 54 -4.74 -2.90 11.97
N PRO A 55 -3.53 -3.34 12.27
CA PRO A 55 -2.44 -2.42 12.60
C PRO A 55 -2.13 -1.51 11.40
N GLU A 56 -1.87 -0.24 11.68
CA GLU A 56 -1.61 0.76 10.64
C GLU A 56 -0.11 0.93 10.34
N THR A 57 0.74 0.50 11.27
CA THR A 57 2.19 0.66 11.17
C THR A 57 2.93 -0.61 11.59
N ASN A 58 4.15 -0.78 11.10
CA ASN A 58 4.98 -1.96 11.35
C ASN A 58 4.31 -3.26 10.91
N VAL A 59 3.70 -3.25 9.73
CA VAL A 59 2.96 -4.39 9.21
C VAL A 59 3.79 -5.17 8.20
N MET A 60 3.84 -6.47 8.41
CA MET A 60 4.27 -7.44 7.43
C MET A 60 3.02 -8.13 6.86
N THR A 61 2.80 -7.97 5.58
CA THR A 61 1.63 -8.56 4.91
C THR A 61 2.07 -9.75 4.07
N ILE A 62 1.47 -10.90 4.32
CA ILE A 62 1.62 -12.08 3.49
C ILE A 62 0.34 -12.24 2.68
N THR A 63 0.45 -12.09 1.37
CA THR A 63 -0.69 -12.21 0.47
C THR A 63 -0.60 -13.53 -0.29
N ILE A 64 -1.66 -14.33 -0.19
CA ILE A 64 -1.79 -15.60 -0.90
C ILE A 64 -2.80 -15.39 -2.02
N GLY A 65 -2.31 -15.35 -3.25
CA GLY A 65 -3.12 -15.17 -4.43
C GLY A 65 -3.62 -16.48 -5.03
N GLU A 66 -4.32 -16.36 -6.15
CA GLU A 66 -4.72 -17.50 -6.96
C GLU A 66 -3.51 -18.38 -7.30
N LYS A 67 -3.75 -19.67 -7.48
CA LYS A 67 -2.72 -20.67 -7.85
C LYS A 67 -1.58 -20.81 -6.83
N GLY A 68 -1.81 -20.44 -5.57
CA GLY A 68 -0.84 -20.64 -4.51
C GLY A 68 0.40 -19.73 -4.56
N ARG A 69 0.35 -18.63 -5.28
CA ARG A 69 1.45 -17.65 -5.28
C ARG A 69 1.45 -16.85 -3.98
N ILE A 70 2.62 -16.76 -3.36
CA ILE A 70 2.80 -16.07 -2.08
C ILE A 70 3.55 -14.78 -2.33
N PHE A 71 3.05 -13.68 -1.78
CA PHE A 71 3.66 -12.36 -1.87
C PHE A 71 3.92 -11.83 -0.48
N LEU A 72 5.11 -11.34 -0.24
CA LEU A 72 5.53 -10.75 1.02
C LEU A 72 5.70 -9.24 0.83
N GLY A 73 5.04 -8.46 1.65
CA GLY A 73 5.12 -7.01 1.65
C GLY A 73 5.34 -6.45 3.04
N PHE A 74 5.92 -5.25 3.11
CA PHE A 74 6.13 -4.51 4.34
C PHE A 74 5.59 -3.10 4.18
N ASP A 75 5.07 -2.54 5.26
CA ASP A 75 4.67 -1.14 5.31
C ASP A 75 5.90 -0.20 5.13
N SER A 76 7.05 -0.61 5.65
CA SER A 76 8.29 0.13 5.53
C SER A 76 9.03 -0.19 4.23
N GLN A 77 9.18 0.81 3.35
CA GLN A 77 10.00 0.69 2.14
C GLN A 77 11.46 0.35 2.46
N PHE A 78 11.97 0.85 3.59
CA PHE A 78 13.33 0.54 4.05
C PHE A 78 13.53 -0.97 4.26
N LEU A 79 12.56 -1.67 4.86
CA LEU A 79 12.63 -3.12 5.02
C LEU A 79 12.53 -3.86 3.69
N MET A 80 11.71 -3.35 2.76
CA MET A 80 11.62 -3.90 1.41
C MET A 80 12.95 -3.81 0.68
N ASP A 81 13.59 -2.64 0.71
CA ASP A 81 14.86 -2.40 0.03
C ASP A 81 16.00 -3.20 0.68
N GLN A 82 15.96 -3.39 1.99
CA GLN A 82 16.96 -4.16 2.72
C GLN A 82 16.87 -5.67 2.45
N LEU A 83 15.67 -6.20 2.32
CA LEU A 83 15.44 -7.64 2.13
C LEU A 83 15.50 -8.05 0.67
N PHE A 84 15.01 -7.23 -0.24
CA PHE A 84 14.88 -7.54 -1.65
C PHE A 84 15.76 -6.69 -2.57
N GLY A 85 16.44 -5.67 -2.02
CA GLY A 85 17.34 -4.80 -2.76
C GLY A 85 16.62 -3.96 -3.83
N GLU A 86 17.32 -3.69 -4.92
CA GLU A 86 16.80 -2.86 -6.02
C GLU A 86 15.55 -3.45 -6.70
N ALA A 87 15.33 -4.75 -6.62
CA ALA A 87 14.15 -5.40 -7.18
C ALA A 87 12.83 -4.98 -6.51
N ALA A 88 12.92 -4.43 -5.31
CA ALA A 88 11.77 -3.96 -4.53
C ALA A 88 11.45 -2.47 -4.72
N GLN A 89 12.27 -1.74 -5.50
CA GLN A 89 12.05 -0.31 -5.70
C GLN A 89 10.68 -0.01 -6.32
N GLY A 90 9.87 0.76 -5.59
CA GLY A 90 8.53 1.13 -6.03
C GLY A 90 7.47 0.04 -5.90
N LYS A 91 7.82 -1.12 -5.36
CA LYS A 91 6.90 -2.24 -5.12
C LYS A 91 6.53 -2.32 -3.64
N ARG A 92 5.30 -2.71 -3.38
CA ARG A 92 4.80 -2.92 -2.00
C ARG A 92 4.92 -4.36 -1.54
N SER A 93 5.01 -5.28 -2.47
CA SER A 93 5.14 -6.71 -2.21
C SER A 93 5.99 -7.38 -3.27
N MET A 94 6.63 -8.47 -2.89
CA MET A 94 7.45 -9.29 -3.77
C MET A 94 6.97 -10.73 -3.71
N GLU A 95 6.93 -11.39 -4.87
CA GLU A 95 6.63 -12.82 -4.94
C GLU A 95 7.76 -13.61 -4.29
N VAL A 96 7.40 -14.48 -3.37
CA VAL A 96 8.34 -15.33 -2.62
C VAL A 96 7.89 -16.78 -2.67
N ARG A 97 8.87 -17.69 -2.58
CA ARG A 97 8.57 -19.11 -2.46
C ARG A 97 8.34 -19.49 -1.00
N LEU A 98 7.52 -20.48 -0.78
CA LEU A 98 7.27 -21.02 0.57
C LEU A 98 8.57 -21.40 1.29
N GLU A 99 9.55 -21.94 0.56
CA GLU A 99 10.85 -22.38 1.09
C GLU A 99 11.72 -21.23 1.63
N THR A 100 11.63 -20.06 1.00
CA THR A 100 12.41 -18.87 1.39
C THR A 100 11.68 -17.98 2.39
N LEU A 101 10.40 -18.21 2.59
CA LEU A 101 9.54 -17.42 3.47
C LEU A 101 10.05 -17.40 4.93
N PRO A 102 10.47 -18.52 5.55
CA PRO A 102 10.97 -18.53 6.92
C PRO A 102 12.18 -17.62 7.14
N ASP A 103 13.13 -17.66 6.21
CA ASP A 103 14.36 -16.87 6.30
C ASP A 103 14.06 -15.36 6.18
N LEU A 104 13.18 -14.98 5.25
CA LEU A 104 12.77 -13.60 5.05
C LEU A 104 12.01 -13.05 6.26
N ILE A 105 11.13 -13.84 6.86
CA ILE A 105 10.40 -13.48 8.08
C ILE A 105 11.37 -13.29 9.23
N THR A 106 12.33 -14.19 9.41
CA THR A 106 13.33 -14.10 10.47
C THR A 106 14.18 -12.84 10.33
N GLN A 107 14.67 -12.57 9.10
CA GLN A 107 15.45 -11.35 8.83
C GLN A 107 14.63 -10.08 9.06
N ALA A 108 13.38 -10.07 8.64
CA ALA A 108 12.48 -8.93 8.86
C ALA A 108 12.28 -8.64 10.36
N ARG A 109 12.10 -9.68 11.17
CA ARG A 109 11.91 -9.54 12.62
C ARG A 109 13.19 -9.17 13.38
N ILE A 110 14.35 -9.57 12.90
CA ILE A 110 15.63 -9.11 13.45
C ILE A 110 15.76 -7.60 13.26
N ASN A 111 15.36 -7.08 12.10
CA ASN A 111 15.41 -5.65 11.79
C ASN A 111 14.30 -4.86 12.51
N ASN A 112 13.14 -5.44 12.69
CA ASN A 112 12.02 -4.82 13.41
C ASN A 112 11.26 -5.85 14.28
N PRO A 113 11.58 -5.96 15.56
CA PRO A 113 10.92 -6.90 16.47
C PRO A 113 9.43 -6.61 16.71
N LYS A 114 8.97 -5.40 16.38
CA LYS A 114 7.56 -4.98 16.57
C LYS A 114 6.68 -5.23 15.34
N LEU A 115 7.16 -5.97 14.36
CA LEU A 115 6.38 -6.30 13.19
C LEU A 115 5.15 -7.13 13.56
N GLU A 116 4.00 -6.63 13.14
CA GLU A 116 2.73 -7.35 13.19
C GLU A 116 2.49 -8.04 11.86
N THR A 117 2.03 -9.28 11.93
CA THR A 117 1.81 -10.11 10.74
C THR A 117 0.34 -10.08 10.35
N VAL A 118 0.10 -9.75 9.09
CA VAL A 118 -1.24 -9.76 8.49
C VAL A 118 -1.22 -10.73 7.32
N ILE A 119 -2.18 -11.65 7.28
CA ILE A 119 -2.38 -12.59 6.19
C ILE A 119 -3.58 -12.12 5.37
N LYS A 120 -3.38 -11.93 4.08
CA LYS A 120 -4.43 -11.72 3.09
C LYS A 120 -4.50 -12.97 2.21
N SER A 121 -5.61 -13.64 2.22
CA SER A 121 -5.84 -14.81 1.37
C SER A 121 -6.96 -14.52 0.39
N ASP A 122 -6.73 -14.88 -0.86
CA ASP A 122 -7.79 -14.85 -1.87
C ASP A 122 -8.85 -15.90 -1.54
N ALA A 123 -10.12 -15.61 -1.88
CA ALA A 123 -11.22 -16.54 -1.68
C ALA A 123 -11.05 -17.83 -2.50
N GLU A 124 -10.35 -17.75 -3.63
CA GLU A 124 -10.06 -18.88 -4.53
C GLU A 124 -8.68 -19.50 -4.28
N SER A 125 -7.97 -19.08 -3.21
CA SER A 125 -6.66 -19.66 -2.88
C SER A 125 -6.80 -21.11 -2.41
N GLU A 126 -5.82 -21.93 -2.75
CA GLU A 126 -5.78 -23.32 -2.30
C GLU A 126 -5.56 -23.38 -0.78
N TYR A 127 -6.45 -24.06 -0.06
CA TYR A 127 -6.37 -24.23 1.39
C TYR A 127 -5.03 -24.84 1.84
N GLY A 128 -4.44 -25.71 1.05
CA GLY A 128 -3.14 -26.31 1.33
C GLY A 128 -2.04 -25.26 1.52
N VAL A 129 -1.94 -24.30 0.60
CA VAL A 129 -0.93 -23.24 0.67
C VAL A 129 -1.14 -22.32 1.88
N VAL A 130 -2.39 -22.01 2.20
CA VAL A 130 -2.72 -21.23 3.42
C VAL A 130 -2.28 -21.96 4.68
N SER A 131 -2.55 -23.28 4.75
CA SER A 131 -2.13 -24.12 5.85
C SER A 131 -0.61 -24.19 5.99
N ASP A 132 0.11 -24.34 4.87
CA ASP A 132 1.57 -24.38 4.84
C ASP A 132 2.17 -23.06 5.31
N VAL A 133 1.63 -21.92 4.87
CA VAL A 133 2.06 -20.59 5.35
C VAL A 133 1.81 -20.44 6.85
N MET A 134 0.66 -20.88 7.36
CA MET A 134 0.37 -20.85 8.79
C MET A 134 1.34 -21.72 9.59
N GLN A 135 1.70 -22.90 9.08
CA GLN A 135 2.68 -23.77 9.69
C GLN A 135 4.05 -23.07 9.77
N VAL A 136 4.51 -22.47 8.69
CA VAL A 136 5.77 -21.68 8.65
C VAL A 136 5.76 -20.57 9.70
N LEU A 137 4.64 -19.86 9.85
CA LEU A 137 4.51 -18.82 10.88
C LEU A 137 4.61 -19.39 12.29
N GLN A 138 3.97 -20.50 12.56
CA GLN A 138 4.02 -21.17 13.87
C GLN A 138 5.44 -21.66 14.20
N GLU A 139 6.14 -22.24 13.25
CA GLU A 139 7.52 -22.70 13.40
C GLU A 139 8.48 -21.55 13.69
N ASN A 140 8.19 -20.35 13.17
CA ASN A 140 8.94 -19.12 13.45
C ASN A 140 8.45 -18.36 14.71
N ALA A 141 7.71 -19.02 15.59
CA ALA A 141 7.16 -18.46 16.83
C ALA A 141 6.24 -17.23 16.61
N ILE A 142 5.58 -17.14 15.45
CA ILE A 142 4.56 -16.14 15.16
C ILE A 142 3.19 -16.76 15.46
N SER A 143 2.75 -16.63 16.70
CA SER A 143 1.45 -17.12 17.14
C SER A 143 0.34 -16.07 17.02
N LYS A 144 0.71 -14.79 16.80
CA LYS A 144 -0.25 -13.70 16.64
C LYS A 144 -0.17 -13.14 15.23
N PHE A 145 -1.22 -13.31 14.48
CA PHE A 145 -1.40 -12.73 13.16
C PHE A 145 -2.88 -12.32 12.96
N ALA A 146 -3.11 -11.30 12.18
CA ALA A 146 -4.44 -10.90 11.76
C ALA A 146 -4.72 -11.47 10.37
N MET A 147 -5.90 -12.04 10.17
CA MET A 147 -6.37 -12.44 8.85
C MET A 147 -7.34 -11.39 8.32
N VAL A 148 -7.08 -10.90 7.14
CA VAL A 148 -7.94 -9.91 6.48
C VAL A 148 -8.98 -10.65 5.65
N THR A 149 -10.24 -10.36 5.95
CA THR A 149 -11.40 -10.87 5.23
C THR A 149 -12.34 -9.71 4.90
N ASN A 150 -13.16 -9.83 3.88
CA ASN A 150 -14.17 -8.83 3.58
C ASN A 150 -15.26 -8.82 4.67
N LEU A 151 -15.63 -7.62 5.11
CA LEU A 151 -16.81 -7.45 5.96
C LEU A 151 -18.06 -7.50 5.08
N GLU A 152 -18.91 -8.50 5.28
CA GLU A 152 -20.27 -8.45 4.74
C GLU A 152 -21.01 -7.28 5.42
N MET A 153 -21.32 -6.25 4.63
CA MET A 153 -22.31 -5.28 5.08
C MET A 153 -23.70 -5.95 5.01
N PRO A 154 -24.47 -5.93 6.10
CA PRO A 154 -25.82 -6.46 6.03
C PRO A 154 -26.59 -5.68 4.96
N LYS A 155 -27.03 -6.38 3.93
CA LYS A 155 -27.96 -5.82 2.94
C LYS A 155 -29.20 -5.35 3.68
N LYS A 156 -29.44 -4.03 3.67
CA LYS A 156 -30.72 -3.46 4.10
C LYS A 156 -31.81 -3.82 3.12
#